data_982788bb66d62cc17337933ee21bff7c
#
_entry.id   982788bb66d62cc17337933ee21bff7c
#
_cell.length_a   1.000
_cell.length_b   1.000
_cell.length_c   1.000
_cell.angle_alpha   90.00
_cell.angle_beta   90.00
_cell.angle_gamma   90.00
#
_symmetry.space_group_name_H-M   'P 1'
#
loop_
_entity.id
_entity.type
_entity.pdbx_description
1 polymer ?
#
loop_
_entity_poly.entity_id
_entity_poly.type
_entity_poly.pdbx_seq_one_letter_code
_entity_poly.pdbx_strand_id
1 'polypeptide(L)'
;MKKIIITIFSILFLTSAHADMSDSDKNRAWECSGIYMANYFLPIGETFEYSMKEKSMASVKVLKAYALEVGVPEKQWDEGVNKAVDKFYGSKFDEEKTNACHDFVNSTVPNGEDRVKKVVQTLY
;
A
#
# COMPACT_ATOMS: atom_id res chain seq x y z
N MET A 1 41.52 13.01 -14.01
CA MET A 1 41.62 12.08 -12.92
C MET A 1 40.58 12.34 -11.85
N LYS A 2 40.59 13.52 -11.30
CA LYS A 2 39.59 13.87 -10.26
C LYS A 2 38.14 13.77 -10.75
N LYS A 3 37.93 14.06 -12.03
CA LYS A 3 36.61 14.00 -12.65
C LYS A 3 35.99 12.62 -12.60
N ILE A 4 36.79 11.60 -12.76
CA ILE A 4 36.31 10.21 -12.76
C ILE A 4 35.72 9.83 -11.43
N ILE A 5 36.35 10.24 -10.36
CA ILE A 5 35.90 9.94 -9.00
C ILE A 5 34.53 10.55 -8.74
N ILE A 6 34.33 11.77 -9.19
CA ILE A 6 33.08 12.50 -9.01
C ILE A 6 31.94 11.78 -9.72
N THR A 7 32.21 11.31 -10.92
CA THR A 7 31.21 10.60 -11.72
C THR A 7 30.73 9.33 -11.03
N ILE A 8 31.65 8.58 -10.49
CA ILE A 8 31.32 7.33 -9.77
C ILE A 8 30.46 7.62 -8.56
N PHE A 9 30.80 8.66 -7.83
CA PHE A 9 30.01 9.05 -6.67
C PHE A 9 28.57 9.39 -7.04
N SER A 10 28.37 10.09 -8.13
CA SER A 10 27.03 10.45 -8.59
C SER A 10 26.18 9.23 -8.90
N ILE A 11 26.77 8.22 -9.51
CA ILE A 11 26.05 6.98 -9.83
C ILE A 11 25.57 6.27 -8.57
N LEU A 12 26.42 6.19 -7.58
CA LEU A 12 26.06 5.56 -6.30
C LEU A 12 24.91 6.28 -5.63
N PHE A 13 24.94 7.59 -5.67
CA PHE A 13 23.88 8.38 -5.09
C PHE A 13 22.53 8.11 -5.76
N LEU A 14 22.49 8.06 -7.07
CA LEU A 14 21.25 7.78 -7.80
C LEU A 14 20.71 6.40 -7.47
N THR A 15 21.57 5.41 -7.35
CA THR A 15 21.15 4.06 -6.98
C THR A 15 20.48 4.06 -5.62
N SER A 16 21.02 4.77 -4.66
CA SER A 16 20.45 4.86 -3.32
C SER A 16 19.08 5.51 -3.32
N ALA A 17 18.87 6.51 -4.17
CA ALA A 17 17.62 7.25 -4.24
C ALA A 17 16.41 6.38 -4.66
N HIS A 18 16.64 5.25 -5.31
CA HIS A 18 15.58 4.35 -5.74
C HIS A 18 15.35 3.19 -4.79
N ALA A 19 15.99 3.23 -3.64
CA ALA A 19 16.07 2.03 -2.85
C ALA A 19 14.76 1.69 -2.19
N ASP A 20 14.02 2.35 -1.47
CA ASP A 20 13.03 1.73 -0.62
C ASP A 20 11.97 2.72 -0.15
N MET A 21 10.87 2.17 0.33
CA MET A 21 9.91 2.98 1.08
C MET A 21 10.55 3.36 2.41
N SER A 22 10.21 4.55 2.91
CA SER A 22 10.59 4.92 4.26
C SER A 22 9.89 4.00 5.27
N ASP A 23 10.45 3.89 6.47
CA ASP A 23 9.82 3.11 7.53
C ASP A 23 8.43 3.65 7.88
N SER A 24 8.28 4.96 7.87
CA SER A 24 6.99 5.60 8.10
C SER A 24 5.96 5.17 7.06
N ASP A 25 6.32 5.19 5.79
CA ASP A 25 5.42 4.79 4.71
C ASP A 25 5.11 3.30 4.75
N LYS A 26 6.09 2.45 5.06
CA LYS A 26 5.84 1.02 5.24
C LYS A 26 4.83 0.77 6.34
N ASN A 27 5.04 1.37 7.49
CA ASN A 27 4.12 1.19 8.62
C ASN A 27 2.72 1.68 8.28
N ARG A 28 2.61 2.80 7.59
CA ARG A 28 1.32 3.33 7.18
C ARG A 28 0.65 2.43 6.15
N ALA A 29 1.42 1.91 5.20
CA ALA A 29 0.91 0.99 4.19
C ALA A 29 0.40 -0.31 4.82
N TRP A 30 1.10 -0.84 5.81
CA TRP A 30 0.64 -2.01 6.54
C TRP A 30 -0.65 -1.73 7.32
N GLU A 31 -0.71 -0.60 8.01
CA GLU A 31 -1.91 -0.21 8.74
C GLU A 31 -3.11 -0.08 7.81
N CYS A 32 -2.93 0.60 6.69
CA CYS A 32 -4.00 0.75 5.70
C CYS A 32 -4.42 -0.58 5.11
N SER A 33 -3.47 -1.47 4.83
CA SER A 33 -3.81 -2.81 4.35
C SER A 33 -4.65 -3.58 5.37
N GLY A 34 -4.32 -3.45 6.65
CA GLY A 34 -5.11 -4.07 7.71
C GLY A 34 -6.53 -3.52 7.80
N ILE A 35 -6.67 -2.21 7.68
CA ILE A 35 -7.98 -1.55 7.68
C ILE A 35 -8.81 -1.99 6.47
N TYR A 36 -8.21 -2.01 5.28
CA TYR A 36 -8.89 -2.47 4.07
C TYR A 36 -9.33 -3.92 4.16
N MET A 37 -8.49 -4.79 4.70
CA MET A 37 -8.85 -6.20 4.86
C MET A 37 -9.97 -6.37 5.88
N ALA A 38 -9.95 -5.63 6.98
CA ALA A 38 -11.04 -5.63 7.94
C ALA A 38 -12.36 -5.22 7.26
N ASN A 39 -12.30 -4.19 6.44
CA ASN A 39 -13.47 -3.75 5.66
C ASN A 39 -13.95 -4.83 4.71
N TYR A 40 -13.03 -5.50 4.04
CA TYR A 40 -13.37 -6.55 3.09
C TYR A 40 -14.13 -7.71 3.75
N PHE A 41 -13.81 -8.02 4.99
CA PHE A 41 -14.46 -9.12 5.71
C PHE A 41 -15.76 -8.73 6.44
N LEU A 42 -16.16 -7.46 6.38
CA LEU A 42 -17.44 -7.08 6.98
C LEU A 42 -18.61 -7.69 6.22
N PRO A 43 -19.69 -8.06 6.94
CA PRO A 43 -20.91 -8.55 6.28
C PRO A 43 -21.49 -7.47 5.36
N ILE A 44 -21.95 -7.90 4.18
CA ILE A 44 -22.63 -7.00 3.23
C ILE A 44 -23.94 -6.52 3.84
N GLY A 45 -24.19 -5.23 3.74
CA GLY A 45 -25.44 -4.64 4.20
C GLY A 45 -25.40 -4.01 5.59
N GLU A 46 -24.34 -4.18 6.36
CA GLU A 46 -24.25 -3.51 7.65
C GLU A 46 -23.95 -2.02 7.49
N THR A 47 -22.82 -1.68 6.93
CA THR A 47 -22.44 -0.28 6.71
C THR A 47 -21.56 -0.15 5.47
N PHE A 48 -21.50 -1.22 4.66
CA PHE A 48 -20.46 -1.32 3.65
C PHE A 48 -21.02 -1.93 2.37
N GLU A 49 -20.94 -1.18 1.29
CA GLU A 49 -21.42 -1.64 0.00
C GLU A 49 -20.42 -2.57 -0.68
N TYR A 50 -20.94 -3.43 -1.58
CA TYR A 50 -20.11 -4.39 -2.29
C TYR A 50 -18.98 -3.70 -3.07
N SER A 51 -19.27 -2.58 -3.73
CA SER A 51 -18.26 -1.82 -4.48
C SER A 51 -17.12 -1.32 -3.61
N MET A 52 -17.41 -1.02 -2.35
CA MET A 52 -16.39 -0.59 -1.40
C MET A 52 -15.49 -1.75 -0.97
N LYS A 53 -16.03 -2.97 -0.92
CA LYS A 53 -15.24 -4.18 -0.66
C LYS A 53 -14.25 -4.43 -1.79
N GLU A 54 -14.70 -4.27 -3.03
CA GLU A 54 -13.83 -4.42 -4.18
C GLU A 54 -12.70 -3.39 -4.16
N LYS A 55 -13.03 -2.16 -3.85
CA LYS A 55 -12.02 -1.10 -3.74
C LYS A 55 -11.02 -1.39 -2.62
N SER A 56 -11.49 -1.91 -1.51
CA SER A 56 -10.62 -2.29 -0.38
C SER A 56 -9.64 -3.37 -0.79
N MET A 57 -10.11 -4.43 -1.44
CA MET A 57 -9.24 -5.51 -1.90
C MET A 57 -8.25 -5.01 -2.95
N ALA A 58 -8.73 -4.21 -3.90
CA ALA A 58 -7.88 -3.63 -4.94
C ALA A 58 -6.78 -2.75 -4.32
N SER A 59 -7.13 -1.97 -3.32
CA SER A 59 -6.17 -1.10 -2.65
C SER A 59 -5.06 -1.89 -1.96
N VAL A 60 -5.41 -3.00 -1.31
CA VAL A 60 -4.41 -3.90 -0.71
C VAL A 60 -3.46 -4.44 -1.78
N LYS A 61 -4.00 -4.87 -2.92
CA LYS A 61 -3.18 -5.40 -4.01
C LYS A 61 -2.25 -4.33 -4.59
N VAL A 62 -2.74 -3.11 -4.74
CA VAL A 62 -1.93 -2.00 -5.25
C VAL A 62 -0.80 -1.66 -4.27
N LEU A 63 -1.10 -1.61 -2.98
CA LEU A 63 -0.07 -1.34 -1.97
C LEU A 63 1.01 -2.41 -1.98
N LYS A 64 0.64 -3.67 -2.06
CA LYS A 64 1.62 -4.76 -2.14
C LYS A 64 2.48 -4.63 -3.40
N ALA A 65 1.84 -4.45 -4.55
CA ALA A 65 2.57 -4.35 -5.81
C ALA A 65 3.58 -3.20 -5.77
N TYR A 66 3.16 -2.05 -5.27
CA TYR A 66 4.06 -0.91 -5.17
C TYR A 66 5.21 -1.17 -4.20
N ALA A 67 4.91 -1.74 -3.04
CA ALA A 67 5.96 -2.05 -2.06
C ALA A 67 7.03 -2.96 -2.66
N LEU A 68 6.62 -3.99 -3.40
CA LEU A 68 7.57 -4.88 -4.08
C LEU A 68 8.36 -4.15 -5.16
N GLU A 69 7.71 -3.26 -5.91
CA GLU A 69 8.38 -2.46 -6.95
C GLU A 69 9.52 -1.61 -6.38
N VAL A 70 9.34 -1.09 -5.18
CA VAL A 70 10.34 -0.22 -4.56
C VAL A 70 11.29 -0.95 -3.61
N GLY A 71 11.27 -2.28 -3.64
CA GLY A 71 12.29 -3.08 -2.98
C GLY A 71 11.96 -3.68 -1.64
N VAL A 72 10.72 -3.55 -1.15
CA VAL A 72 10.32 -4.23 0.09
C VAL A 72 10.27 -5.74 -0.16
N PRO A 73 11.00 -6.56 0.62
CA PRO A 73 10.92 -8.02 0.43
C PRO A 73 9.51 -8.53 0.69
N GLU A 74 9.05 -9.44 -0.14
CA GLU A 74 7.69 -9.96 -0.04
C GLU A 74 7.39 -10.56 1.34
N LYS A 75 8.32 -11.30 1.89
CA LYS A 75 8.16 -11.90 3.21
C LYS A 75 7.95 -10.83 4.28
N GLN A 76 8.73 -9.77 4.24
CA GLN A 76 8.59 -8.65 5.16
C GLN A 76 7.24 -7.97 5.01
N TRP A 77 6.81 -7.77 3.76
CA TRP A 77 5.52 -7.17 3.47
C TRP A 77 4.39 -8.01 4.06
N ASP A 78 4.38 -9.30 3.77
CA ASP A 78 3.32 -10.20 4.23
C ASP A 78 3.27 -10.28 5.76
N GLU A 79 4.40 -10.30 6.43
CA GLU A 79 4.44 -10.29 7.90
C GLU A 79 3.82 -9.02 8.46
N GLY A 80 4.14 -7.87 7.88
CA GLY A 80 3.57 -6.59 8.31
C GLY A 80 2.06 -6.52 8.10
N VAL A 81 1.58 -7.01 6.96
CA VAL A 81 0.15 -7.05 6.66
C VAL A 81 -0.57 -7.99 7.64
N ASN A 82 -0.01 -9.16 7.90
CA ASN A 82 -0.64 -10.12 8.82
C ASN A 82 -0.81 -9.54 10.22
N LYS A 83 0.19 -8.82 10.71
CA LYS A 83 0.07 -8.15 12.01
C LYS A 83 -1.02 -7.08 12.00
N ALA A 84 -1.11 -6.32 10.94
CA ALA A 84 -2.14 -5.28 10.82
C ALA A 84 -3.53 -5.89 10.70
N VAL A 85 -3.67 -6.98 9.94
CA VAL A 85 -4.94 -7.69 9.83
C VAL A 85 -5.38 -8.20 11.20
N ASP A 86 -4.49 -8.82 11.96
CA ASP A 86 -4.81 -9.28 13.30
C ASP A 86 -5.29 -8.14 14.20
N LYS A 87 -4.69 -6.98 14.06
CA LYS A 87 -5.05 -5.81 14.86
C LYS A 87 -6.44 -5.27 14.52
N PHE A 88 -6.80 -5.24 13.26
CA PHE A 88 -8.03 -4.58 12.81
C PHE A 88 -9.18 -5.53 12.48
N TYR A 89 -8.92 -6.84 12.41
CA TYR A 89 -9.96 -7.80 12.05
C TYR A 89 -11.15 -7.72 13.01
N GLY A 90 -12.34 -7.65 12.44
CA GLY A 90 -13.57 -7.55 13.23
C GLY A 90 -13.91 -6.13 13.66
N SER A 91 -13.10 -5.15 13.34
CA SER A 91 -13.40 -3.74 13.62
C SER A 91 -14.54 -3.26 12.75
N LYS A 92 -15.36 -2.36 13.28
CA LYS A 92 -16.42 -1.72 12.51
C LYS A 92 -15.82 -0.84 11.42
N PHE A 93 -16.60 -0.63 10.36
CA PHE A 93 -16.21 0.30 9.32
C PHE A 93 -16.05 1.70 9.91
N ASP A 94 -14.91 2.32 9.63
CA ASP A 94 -14.59 3.67 10.04
C ASP A 94 -14.31 4.47 8.77
N GLU A 95 -15.25 5.33 8.42
CA GLU A 95 -15.17 6.09 7.17
C GLU A 95 -13.97 7.03 7.17
N GLU A 96 -13.71 7.70 8.28
CA GLU A 96 -12.60 8.65 8.39
C GLU A 96 -11.25 7.95 8.18
N LYS A 97 -11.03 6.83 8.86
CA LYS A 97 -9.81 6.08 8.71
C LYS A 97 -9.65 5.51 7.31
N THR A 98 -10.75 5.02 6.74
CA THR A 98 -10.72 4.46 5.38
C THR A 98 -10.39 5.55 4.37
N ASN A 99 -10.99 6.72 4.48
CA ASN A 99 -10.69 7.83 3.58
C ASN A 99 -9.25 8.32 3.73
N ALA A 100 -8.73 8.34 4.96
CA ALA A 100 -7.32 8.68 5.17
C ALA A 100 -6.40 7.68 4.47
N CYS A 101 -6.77 6.41 4.44
CA CYS A 101 -6.01 5.39 3.71
C CYS A 101 -6.10 5.59 2.20
N HIS A 102 -7.27 5.98 1.68
CA HIS A 102 -7.38 6.32 0.26
C HIS A 102 -6.46 7.49 -0.10
N ASP A 103 -6.43 8.51 0.74
CA ASP A 103 -5.52 9.64 0.54
C ASP A 103 -4.06 9.21 0.56
N PHE A 104 -3.71 8.31 1.47
CA PHE A 104 -2.36 7.78 1.54
C PHE A 104 -1.98 7.02 0.25
N VAL A 105 -2.86 6.15 -0.24
CA VAL A 105 -2.61 5.43 -1.49
C VAL A 105 -2.42 6.40 -2.64
N ASN A 106 -3.31 7.37 -2.76
CA ASN A 106 -3.27 8.32 -3.86
C ASN A 106 -2.03 9.20 -3.84
N SER A 107 -1.53 9.55 -2.67
CA SER A 107 -0.36 10.42 -2.54
C SER A 107 0.97 9.67 -2.58
N THR A 108 0.99 8.42 -2.14
CA THR A 108 2.23 7.65 -2.00
C THR A 108 2.51 6.78 -3.22
N VAL A 109 1.49 6.15 -3.78
CA VAL A 109 1.65 5.29 -4.96
C VAL A 109 1.48 6.14 -6.22
N PRO A 110 2.47 6.15 -7.12
CA PRO A 110 2.33 6.86 -8.40
C PRO A 110 1.10 6.35 -9.15
N ASN A 111 0.21 7.26 -9.54
CA ASN A 111 -1.06 6.92 -10.20
C ASN A 111 -1.92 5.96 -9.37
N GLY A 112 -1.86 6.10 -8.04
CA GLY A 112 -2.50 5.15 -7.14
C GLY A 112 -3.99 4.97 -7.39
N GLU A 113 -4.73 6.06 -7.57
CA GLU A 113 -6.16 5.98 -7.83
C GLU A 113 -6.48 5.20 -9.11
N ASP A 114 -5.77 5.48 -10.20
CA ASP A 114 -5.95 4.77 -11.45
C ASP A 114 -5.58 3.30 -11.34
N ARG A 115 -4.52 3.00 -10.62
CA ARG A 115 -4.09 1.61 -10.40
C ARG A 115 -5.16 0.84 -9.63
N VAL A 116 -5.77 1.44 -8.62
CA VAL A 116 -6.86 0.81 -7.88
C VAL A 116 -8.04 0.54 -8.80
N LYS A 117 -8.44 1.51 -9.61
CA LYS A 117 -9.55 1.34 -10.56
C LYS A 117 -9.29 0.18 -11.53
N LYS A 118 -8.06 0.08 -12.04
CA LYS A 118 -7.70 -1.02 -12.96
C LYS A 118 -7.78 -2.38 -12.28
N VAL A 119 -7.33 -2.47 -11.04
CA VAL A 119 -7.41 -3.74 -10.31
C VAL A 119 -8.86 -4.13 -10.05
N VAL A 120 -9.72 -3.18 -9.70
CA VAL A 120 -11.14 -3.44 -9.53
C VAL A 120 -11.73 -4.08 -10.78
N GLN A 121 -11.37 -3.57 -11.96
CA GLN A 121 -11.86 -4.12 -13.23
C GLN A 121 -11.43 -5.56 -13.47
N THR A 122 -10.34 -6.00 -12.86
CA THR A 122 -9.83 -7.36 -13.05
C THR A 122 -10.36 -8.36 -12.03
N LEU A 123 -11.17 -7.92 -11.07
CA LEU A 123 -11.73 -8.81 -10.06
C LEU A 123 -12.90 -9.65 -10.59
N TYR A 124 -13.36 -9.42 -11.82
CA TYR A 124 -14.46 -10.15 -12.47
C TYR A 124 -14.04 -10.85 -13.73
#